data_fe383159046c4f7fe20cb11b8d88b4e8
#
_entry.id   fe383159046c4f7fe20cb11b8d88b4e8
#
_cell.length_a   1.000
_cell.length_b   1.000
_cell.length_c   1.000
_cell.angle_alpha   90.00
_cell.angle_beta   90.00
_cell.angle_gamma   90.00
#
_symmetry.space_group_name_H-M   'P 1'
#
loop_
_entity.id
_entity.type
_entity.pdbx_description
1 polymer ?
#
loop_
_entity_poly.entity_id
_entity_poly.type
_entity_poly.pdbx_seq_one_letter_code
_entity_poly.pdbx_strand_id
1 'polypeptide(L)'
;EISECLVGSEMCIRDRFNNMKGGRVWGTLFFIFMSFAALSTIIAVFENIVAMFMDMAGWSRKKSVTVNFILITALSMPAILGFNLLSSIQPLGEGSTIMDLEDFLVSSNLLPLGSLVFVMFCVRKNGWGFENFIKEANNGDGIKFPHWIRLYMQYILPIIVTIIYLKGYYDTFKNKGTGLLIFWMCFACALLLVIFGISIFTCRKKKA
;
A
#
# COMPACT_ATOMS: atom_id res chain seq x y z
N GLU A 1 -1.55 -15.86 -23.94
CA GLU A 1 -0.08 -15.77 -23.75
C GLU A 1 0.37 -14.56 -22.92
N ILE A 2 -0.31 -13.41 -22.98
CA ILE A 2 0.06 -12.21 -22.17
C ILE A 2 -0.45 -12.32 -20.71
N SER A 3 -1.55 -13.01 -20.47
CA SER A 3 -2.14 -13.18 -19.13
C SER A 3 -1.39 -14.18 -18.25
N GLU A 4 -0.75 -15.20 -18.86
CA GLU A 4 0.09 -16.16 -18.12
C GLU A 4 1.45 -15.55 -17.72
N CYS A 5 1.92 -14.53 -18.44
CA CYS A 5 3.15 -13.81 -18.11
C CYS A 5 3.04 -12.91 -16.87
N LEU A 6 1.84 -12.55 -16.44
CA LEU A 6 1.61 -11.72 -15.24
C LEU A 6 1.79 -12.49 -13.91
N VAL A 7 1.65 -13.81 -13.93
CA VAL A 7 1.81 -14.68 -12.74
C VAL A 7 3.26 -15.14 -12.54
N GLY A 8 4.13 -14.97 -13.55
CA GLY A 8 5.53 -15.38 -13.52
C GLY A 8 6.46 -14.36 -14.16
N SER A 9 6.29 -13.06 -13.84
CA SER A 9 7.05 -11.98 -14.48
C SER A 9 8.56 -12.20 -14.47
N GLU A 10 9.11 -12.79 -13.43
CA GLU A 10 10.55 -13.11 -13.34
C GLU A 10 10.97 -14.23 -14.31
N MET A 11 10.14 -15.25 -14.48
CA MET A 11 10.40 -16.31 -15.47
C MET A 11 10.38 -15.75 -16.89
N CYS A 12 9.41 -14.91 -17.21
CA CYS A 12 9.31 -14.28 -18.53
C CYS A 12 10.50 -13.36 -18.83
N ILE A 13 11.00 -12.62 -17.85
CA ILE A 13 12.18 -11.75 -18.01
C ILE A 13 13.42 -12.61 -18.26
N ARG A 14 13.62 -13.67 -17.49
CA ARG A 14 14.75 -14.60 -17.66
C ARG A 14 14.74 -15.28 -19.03
N ASP A 15 13.58 -15.74 -19.49
CA ASP A 15 13.45 -16.40 -20.78
C ASP A 15 13.69 -15.45 -21.96
N ARG A 16 13.29 -14.18 -21.80
CA ARG A 16 13.63 -13.12 -22.78
C ARG A 16 15.13 -12.93 -22.91
N PHE A 17 15.85 -12.85 -21.79
CA PHE A 17 17.32 -12.73 -21.82
C PHE A 17 17.99 -13.98 -22.39
N ASN A 18 17.48 -15.18 -22.14
CA ASN A 18 18.02 -16.41 -22.70
C ASN A 18 17.94 -16.46 -24.23
N ASN A 19 16.92 -15.81 -24.82
CA ASN A 19 16.70 -15.76 -26.26
C ASN A 19 17.45 -14.61 -26.96
N MET A 20 18.13 -13.72 -26.22
CA MET A 20 18.90 -12.61 -26.79
C MET A 20 20.37 -12.95 -26.96
N LYS A 21 21.00 -12.41 -28.04
CA LYS A 21 22.45 -12.47 -28.20
C LYS A 21 23.14 -11.71 -27.06
N GLY A 22 24.00 -12.40 -26.30
CA GLY A 22 24.65 -11.84 -25.12
C GLY A 22 23.74 -11.75 -23.89
N GLY A 23 22.60 -12.43 -23.88
CA GLY A 23 21.58 -12.38 -22.83
C GLY A 23 22.09 -12.70 -21.43
N ARG A 24 23.14 -13.54 -21.31
CA ARG A 24 23.77 -13.80 -20.01
C ARG A 24 24.38 -12.53 -19.38
N VAL A 25 25.09 -11.73 -20.16
CA VAL A 25 25.71 -10.48 -19.67
C VAL A 25 24.63 -9.45 -19.35
N TRP A 26 23.70 -9.22 -20.27
CA TRP A 26 22.61 -8.27 -20.10
C TRP A 26 21.67 -8.67 -18.95
N GLY A 27 21.35 -9.95 -18.85
CA GLY A 27 20.53 -10.48 -17.76
C GLY A 27 21.21 -10.31 -16.39
N THR A 28 22.52 -10.62 -16.30
CA THR A 28 23.27 -10.42 -15.05
C THR A 28 23.28 -8.95 -14.64
N LEU A 29 23.59 -8.03 -15.57
CA LEU A 29 23.55 -6.59 -15.28
C LEU A 29 22.16 -6.13 -14.83
N PHE A 30 21.11 -6.58 -15.51
CA PHE A 30 19.73 -6.24 -15.16
C PHE A 30 19.39 -6.68 -13.74
N PHE A 31 19.69 -7.93 -13.36
CA PHE A 31 19.41 -8.41 -12.02
C PHE A 31 20.28 -7.75 -10.94
N ILE A 32 21.51 -7.38 -11.25
CA ILE A 32 22.35 -6.58 -10.35
C ILE A 32 21.72 -5.20 -10.12
N PHE A 33 21.30 -4.49 -11.18
CA PHE A 33 20.64 -3.19 -11.03
C PHE A 33 19.30 -3.29 -10.29
N MET A 34 18.50 -4.32 -10.58
CA MET A 34 17.27 -4.58 -9.81
C MET A 34 17.55 -4.82 -8.32
N SER A 35 18.61 -5.57 -8.01
CA SER A 35 19.00 -5.81 -6.62
C SER A 35 19.40 -4.52 -5.91
N PHE A 36 20.17 -3.64 -6.55
CA PHE A 36 20.51 -2.33 -5.99
C PHE A 36 19.28 -1.43 -5.82
N ALA A 37 18.37 -1.42 -6.77
CA ALA A 37 17.12 -0.67 -6.67
C ALA A 37 16.26 -1.17 -5.50
N ALA A 38 16.10 -2.48 -5.36
CA ALA A 38 15.36 -3.08 -4.24
C ALA A 38 16.02 -2.74 -2.90
N LEU A 39 17.35 -2.85 -2.82
CA LEU A 39 18.11 -2.58 -1.59
C LEU A 39 17.99 -1.11 -1.16
N SER A 40 18.06 -0.17 -2.10
CA SER A 40 17.86 1.25 -1.81
C SER A 40 16.47 1.55 -1.28
N THR A 41 15.44 0.91 -1.84
CA THR A 41 14.05 1.06 -1.39
C THR A 41 13.86 0.50 0.02
N ILE A 42 14.41 -0.70 0.29
CA ILE A 42 14.33 -1.32 1.62
C ILE A 42 15.00 -0.44 2.67
N ILE A 43 16.18 0.11 2.39
CA ILE A 43 16.89 1.01 3.30
C ILE A 43 16.06 2.26 3.58
N ALA A 44 15.47 2.88 2.55
CA ALA A 44 14.65 4.07 2.71
C ALA A 44 13.40 3.82 3.56
N VAL A 45 12.69 2.72 3.33
CA VAL A 45 11.52 2.33 4.13
C VAL A 45 11.92 2.02 5.56
N PHE A 46 13.01 1.27 5.76
CA PHE A 46 13.53 0.94 7.08
C PHE A 46 13.86 2.19 7.89
N GLU A 47 14.56 3.17 7.28
CA GLU A 47 14.92 4.42 7.95
C GLU A 47 13.66 5.26 8.28
N ASN A 48 12.66 5.29 7.42
CA ASN A 48 11.38 5.95 7.71
C ASN A 48 10.68 5.36 8.93
N ILE A 49 10.65 4.03 9.06
CA ILE A 49 10.03 3.37 10.22
C ILE A 49 10.86 3.64 11.49
N VAL A 50 12.19 3.61 11.39
CA VAL A 50 13.08 3.95 12.52
C VAL A 50 12.84 5.39 12.98
N ALA A 51 12.76 6.34 12.05
CA ALA A 51 12.46 7.74 12.36
C ALA A 51 11.10 7.89 13.04
N MET A 52 10.06 7.19 12.53
CA MET A 52 8.74 7.19 13.13
C MET A 52 8.76 6.69 14.58
N PHE A 53 9.48 5.61 14.90
CA PHE A 53 9.61 5.12 16.28
C PHE A 53 10.38 6.09 17.18
N MET A 54 11.39 6.77 16.65
CA MET A 54 12.10 7.81 17.39
C MET A 54 11.19 8.99 17.73
N ASP A 55 10.41 9.46 16.77
CA ASP A 55 9.54 10.63 16.93
C ASP A 55 8.31 10.33 17.80
N MET A 56 7.66 9.19 17.59
CA MET A 56 6.42 8.85 18.30
C MET A 56 6.66 8.29 19.71
N ALA A 57 7.67 7.44 19.88
CA ALA A 57 7.92 6.74 21.13
C ALA A 57 9.11 7.32 21.93
N GLY A 58 9.83 8.31 21.38
CA GLY A 58 10.99 8.90 22.01
C GLY A 58 12.16 7.93 22.19
N TRP A 59 12.25 6.88 21.36
CA TRP A 59 13.27 5.86 21.50
C TRP A 59 14.61 6.33 20.95
N SER A 60 15.69 5.79 21.53
CA SER A 60 17.03 5.97 20.97
C SER A 60 17.16 5.25 19.62
N ARG A 61 17.98 5.77 18.70
CA ARG A 61 18.19 5.18 17.37
C ARG A 61 18.59 3.69 17.44
N LYS A 62 19.48 3.32 18.35
CA LYS A 62 19.91 1.92 18.53
C LYS A 62 18.73 1.00 18.87
N LYS A 63 17.88 1.41 19.82
CA LYS A 63 16.69 0.65 20.21
C LYS A 63 15.70 0.54 19.05
N SER A 64 15.42 1.64 18.35
CA SER A 64 14.50 1.66 17.21
C SER A 64 14.96 0.76 16.08
N VAL A 65 16.26 0.80 15.73
CA VAL A 65 16.85 -0.06 14.70
C VAL A 65 16.75 -1.54 15.10
N THR A 66 17.10 -1.90 16.34
CA THR A 66 17.06 -3.31 16.79
C THR A 66 15.63 -3.85 16.80
N VAL A 67 14.67 -3.10 17.33
CA VAL A 67 13.27 -3.52 17.38
C VAL A 67 12.70 -3.65 15.96
N ASN A 68 12.98 -2.68 15.11
CA ASN A 68 12.53 -2.71 13.72
C ASN A 68 13.10 -3.88 12.93
N PHE A 69 14.38 -4.18 13.12
CA PHE A 69 15.03 -5.33 12.49
C PHE A 69 14.37 -6.66 12.91
N ILE A 70 14.12 -6.83 14.22
CA ILE A 70 13.43 -8.03 14.73
C ILE A 70 12.00 -8.12 14.19
N LEU A 71 11.29 -6.99 14.18
CA LEU A 71 9.91 -6.92 13.69
C LEU A 71 9.82 -7.29 12.21
N ILE A 72 10.66 -6.70 11.36
CA ILE A 72 10.67 -7.00 9.92
C ILE A 72 11.04 -8.46 9.68
N THR A 73 12.06 -8.98 10.37
CA THR A 73 12.45 -10.38 10.25
C THR A 73 11.31 -11.32 10.67
N ALA A 74 10.63 -11.03 11.77
CA ALA A 74 9.49 -11.83 12.22
C ALA A 74 8.29 -11.77 11.25
N LEU A 75 7.99 -10.58 10.69
CA LEU A 75 6.91 -10.40 9.73
C LEU A 75 7.20 -10.97 8.35
N SER A 76 8.48 -11.10 7.96
CA SER A 76 8.85 -11.73 6.69
C SER A 76 8.83 -13.28 6.74
N MET A 77 8.82 -13.88 7.94
CA MET A 77 8.79 -15.33 8.09
C MET A 77 7.55 -16.00 7.47
N PRO A 78 6.31 -15.52 7.67
CA PRO A 78 5.14 -16.10 7.03
C PRO A 78 5.22 -16.09 5.50
N ALA A 79 5.73 -15.02 4.90
CA ALA A 79 5.92 -14.94 3.45
C ALA A 79 6.89 -16.02 2.95
N ILE A 80 8.04 -16.19 3.62
CA ILE A 80 9.04 -17.19 3.25
C ILE A 80 8.49 -18.62 3.44
N LEU A 81 7.83 -18.90 4.57
CA LEU A 81 7.22 -20.20 4.87
C LEU A 81 6.05 -20.51 3.93
N GLY A 82 5.38 -19.51 3.40
CA GLY A 82 4.29 -19.62 2.43
C GLY A 82 4.70 -20.32 1.14
N PHE A 83 5.97 -20.30 0.76
CA PHE A 83 6.47 -21.03 -0.41
C PHE A 83 6.81 -22.51 -0.13
N ASN A 84 6.95 -22.91 1.13
CA ASN A 84 7.34 -24.27 1.52
C ASN A 84 6.32 -24.94 2.44
N LEU A 85 6.47 -24.71 3.75
CA LEU A 85 5.67 -25.39 4.79
C LEU A 85 4.18 -25.01 4.77
N LEU A 86 3.87 -23.79 4.39
CA LEU A 86 2.52 -23.23 4.38
C LEU A 86 1.95 -23.10 2.96
N SER A 87 2.54 -23.77 1.97
CA SER A 87 2.08 -23.74 0.57
C SER A 87 0.65 -24.31 0.36
N SER A 88 0.14 -25.09 1.32
CA SER A 88 -1.24 -25.57 1.33
C SER A 88 -2.26 -24.50 1.73
N ILE A 89 -1.82 -23.41 2.34
CA ILE A 89 -2.70 -22.30 2.73
C ILE A 89 -2.82 -21.33 1.55
N GLN A 90 -4.01 -21.30 0.95
CA GLN A 90 -4.34 -20.47 -0.20
C GLN A 90 -5.40 -19.42 0.17
N PRO A 91 -5.01 -18.31 0.81
CA PRO A 91 -5.94 -17.38 1.45
C PRO A 91 -6.78 -16.57 0.45
N LEU A 92 -6.28 -16.36 -0.76
CA LEU A 92 -6.98 -15.62 -1.82
C LEU A 92 -7.61 -16.55 -2.89
N GLY A 93 -7.67 -17.87 -2.64
CA GLY A 93 -8.17 -18.88 -3.57
C GLY A 93 -7.06 -19.72 -4.21
N GLU A 94 -7.43 -20.66 -5.08
CA GLU A 94 -6.52 -21.63 -5.70
C GLU A 94 -5.32 -20.94 -6.36
N GLY A 95 -4.12 -21.44 -6.07
CA GLY A 95 -2.85 -20.93 -6.62
C GLY A 95 -2.30 -19.67 -5.93
N SER A 96 -2.94 -19.16 -4.89
CA SER A 96 -2.43 -18.00 -4.14
C SER A 96 -1.47 -18.43 -3.02
N THR A 97 -0.48 -17.58 -2.75
CA THR A 97 0.49 -17.72 -1.66
C THR A 97 0.19 -16.76 -0.51
N ILE A 98 0.85 -16.94 0.63
CA ILE A 98 0.78 -15.98 1.74
C ILE A 98 1.36 -14.61 1.32
N MET A 99 2.39 -14.60 0.48
CA MET A 99 2.96 -13.36 -0.07
C MET A 99 1.93 -12.59 -0.91
N ASP A 100 1.10 -13.28 -1.70
CA ASP A 100 0.02 -12.64 -2.45
C ASP A 100 -1.02 -12.00 -1.53
N LEU A 101 -1.29 -12.62 -0.37
CA LEU A 101 -2.16 -12.02 0.65
C LEU A 101 -1.54 -10.77 1.25
N GLU A 102 -0.25 -10.80 1.60
CA GLU A 102 0.45 -9.64 2.15
C GLU A 102 0.49 -8.48 1.14
N ASP A 103 0.82 -8.77 -0.13
CA ASP A 103 0.79 -7.75 -1.19
C ASP A 103 -0.63 -7.21 -1.40
N PHE A 104 -1.65 -8.06 -1.43
CA PHE A 104 -3.04 -7.63 -1.52
C PHE A 104 -3.46 -6.73 -0.34
N LEU A 105 -3.05 -7.06 0.89
CA LEU A 105 -3.34 -6.24 2.06
C LEU A 105 -2.65 -4.87 1.99
N VAL A 106 -1.43 -4.81 1.52
CA VAL A 106 -0.70 -3.54 1.38
C VAL A 106 -1.21 -2.74 0.19
N SER A 107 -1.18 -3.32 -1.01
CA SER A 107 -1.44 -2.62 -2.27
C SER A 107 -2.91 -2.29 -2.46
N SER A 108 -3.81 -3.21 -2.11
CA SER A 108 -5.26 -3.02 -2.31
C SER A 108 -5.99 -2.42 -1.10
N ASN A 109 -5.37 -2.42 0.10
CA ASN A 109 -6.00 -1.87 1.31
C ASN A 109 -5.24 -0.69 1.89
N LEU A 110 -4.02 -0.90 2.39
CA LEU A 110 -3.31 0.14 3.14
C LEU A 110 -3.03 1.38 2.30
N LEU A 111 -2.65 1.23 1.04
CA LEU A 111 -2.35 2.37 0.17
C LEU A 111 -3.60 3.21 -0.15
N PRO A 112 -4.70 2.65 -0.69
CA PRO A 112 -5.89 3.44 -1.00
C PRO A 112 -6.58 4.00 0.25
N LEU A 113 -6.70 3.19 1.30
CA LEU A 113 -7.35 3.63 2.54
C LEU A 113 -6.49 4.65 3.29
N GLY A 114 -5.16 4.50 3.28
CA GLY A 114 -4.23 5.47 3.82
C GLY A 114 -4.34 6.82 3.12
N SER A 115 -4.34 6.83 1.77
CA SER A 115 -4.54 8.05 0.99
C SER A 115 -5.88 8.72 1.30
N LEU A 116 -6.95 7.94 1.45
CA LEU A 116 -8.27 8.44 1.82
C LEU A 116 -8.27 9.10 3.20
N VAL A 117 -7.63 8.47 4.20
CA VAL A 117 -7.48 9.02 5.55
C VAL A 117 -6.73 10.34 5.52
N PHE A 118 -5.61 10.43 4.78
CA PHE A 118 -4.84 11.67 4.63
C PHE A 118 -5.64 12.79 3.99
N VAL A 119 -6.34 12.51 2.90
CA VAL A 119 -7.21 13.50 2.24
C VAL A 119 -8.29 14.00 3.19
N MET A 120 -8.95 13.09 3.90
CA MET A 120 -9.99 13.45 4.87
C MET A 120 -9.44 14.28 6.03
N PHE A 121 -8.23 13.98 6.52
CA PHE A 121 -7.55 14.76 7.54
C PHE A 121 -7.23 16.18 7.07
N CYS A 122 -6.72 16.33 5.85
CA CYS A 122 -6.35 17.65 5.30
C CYS A 122 -7.57 18.54 5.04
N VAL A 123 -8.70 17.96 4.62
CA VAL A 123 -9.86 18.75 4.14
C VAL A 123 -10.91 18.99 5.23
N ARG A 124 -11.04 18.11 6.22
CA ARG A 124 -12.07 18.23 7.27
C ARG A 124 -11.72 19.28 8.31
N LYS A 125 -12.76 20.01 8.75
CA LYS A 125 -12.64 21.05 9.81
C LYS A 125 -12.15 20.51 11.15
N ASN A 126 -12.28 19.21 11.39
CA ASN A 126 -11.86 18.56 12.64
C ASN A 126 -10.49 17.87 12.55
N GLY A 127 -9.90 17.79 11.36
CA GLY A 127 -8.52 17.45 11.14
C GLY A 127 -7.66 18.71 11.13
N TRP A 128 -6.75 18.78 10.19
CA TRP A 128 -5.92 19.97 9.98
C TRP A 128 -6.73 21.15 9.43
N GLY A 129 -7.72 20.85 8.58
CA GLY A 129 -8.62 21.82 7.97
C GLY A 129 -8.08 22.40 6.66
N PHE A 130 -8.99 22.56 5.69
CA PHE A 130 -8.64 23.02 4.35
C PHE A 130 -7.94 24.39 4.34
N GLU A 131 -8.34 25.31 5.21
CA GLU A 131 -7.76 26.64 5.30
C GLU A 131 -6.29 26.60 5.75
N ASN A 132 -5.96 25.75 6.72
CA ASN A 132 -4.60 25.56 7.17
C ASN A 132 -3.76 24.84 6.10
N PHE A 133 -4.34 23.85 5.42
CA PHE A 133 -3.70 23.18 4.29
C PHE A 133 -3.35 24.16 3.17
N ILE A 134 -4.29 25.00 2.75
CA ILE A 134 -4.06 26.02 1.70
C ILE A 134 -3.02 27.05 2.14
N LYS A 135 -3.06 27.47 3.41
CA LYS A 135 -2.09 28.42 3.94
C LYS A 135 -0.67 27.88 3.87
N GLU A 136 -0.50 26.62 4.26
CA GLU A 136 0.81 25.94 4.21
C GLU A 136 1.25 25.65 2.77
N ALA A 137 0.35 25.13 1.92
CA ALA A 137 0.64 24.85 0.52
C ALA A 137 1.00 26.09 -0.29
N ASN A 138 0.46 27.26 0.10
CA ASN A 138 0.74 28.55 -0.55
C ASN A 138 1.85 29.36 0.15
N ASN A 139 2.54 28.76 1.11
CA ASN A 139 3.63 29.39 1.84
C ASN A 139 4.93 29.30 1.01
N GLY A 140 5.07 30.21 0.03
CA GLY A 140 6.24 30.29 -0.86
C GLY A 140 5.92 30.99 -2.17
N ASP A 141 6.95 31.14 -3.01
CA ASP A 141 6.89 31.88 -4.29
C ASP A 141 6.45 31.01 -5.49
N GLY A 142 5.85 29.83 -5.25
CA GLY A 142 5.40 28.89 -6.28
C GLY A 142 3.98 29.17 -6.81
N ILE A 143 3.50 28.24 -7.66
CA ILE A 143 2.12 28.27 -8.16
C ILE A 143 1.15 28.07 -7.00
N LYS A 144 0.29 29.05 -6.76
CA LYS A 144 -0.67 29.02 -5.65
C LYS A 144 -1.82 28.08 -5.92
N PHE A 145 -2.16 27.29 -4.91
CA PHE A 145 -3.32 26.38 -4.94
C PHE A 145 -4.62 27.20 -4.97
N PRO A 146 -5.48 27.03 -5.99
CA PRO A 146 -6.73 27.78 -6.09
C PRO A 146 -7.80 27.21 -5.14
N HIS A 147 -8.68 28.07 -4.63
CA HIS A 147 -9.74 27.68 -3.67
C HIS A 147 -10.78 26.68 -4.20
N TRP A 148 -10.98 26.58 -5.52
CA TRP A 148 -11.94 25.64 -6.12
C TRP A 148 -11.52 24.17 -5.93
N ILE A 149 -10.23 23.89 -5.73
CA ILE A 149 -9.69 22.55 -5.42
C ILE A 149 -10.30 21.97 -4.15
N ARG A 150 -10.84 22.81 -3.25
CA ARG A 150 -11.53 22.36 -2.05
C ARG A 150 -12.66 21.36 -2.37
N LEU A 151 -13.51 21.69 -3.32
CA LEU A 151 -14.64 20.84 -3.71
C LEU A 151 -14.15 19.52 -4.29
N TYR A 152 -13.10 19.55 -5.10
CA TYR A 152 -12.46 18.38 -5.67
C TYR A 152 -11.90 17.46 -4.57
N MET A 153 -11.08 17.99 -3.66
CA MET A 153 -10.46 17.20 -2.59
C MET A 153 -11.48 16.70 -1.55
N GLN A 154 -12.55 17.47 -1.31
CA GLN A 154 -13.52 17.14 -0.28
C GLN A 154 -14.52 16.06 -0.71
N TYR A 155 -14.89 16.02 -1.99
CA TYR A 155 -15.94 15.13 -2.49
C TYR A 155 -15.48 14.25 -3.64
N ILE A 156 -14.91 14.84 -4.69
CA ILE A 156 -14.58 14.10 -5.91
C ILE A 156 -13.48 13.07 -5.66
N LEU A 157 -12.40 13.47 -5.05
CA LEU A 157 -11.25 12.60 -4.81
C LEU A 157 -11.59 11.40 -3.89
N PRO A 158 -12.28 11.57 -2.73
CA PRO A 158 -12.71 10.42 -1.92
C PRO A 158 -13.65 9.47 -2.65
N ILE A 159 -14.55 9.98 -3.49
CA ILE A 159 -15.43 9.14 -4.29
C ILE A 159 -14.65 8.33 -5.30
N ILE A 160 -13.73 8.96 -6.04
CA ILE A 160 -12.89 8.27 -7.04
C ILE A 160 -12.05 7.17 -6.37
N VAL A 161 -11.39 7.49 -5.25
CA VAL A 161 -10.57 6.51 -4.51
C VAL A 161 -11.43 5.33 -4.03
N THR A 162 -12.63 5.60 -3.51
CA THR A 162 -13.57 4.55 -3.08
C THR A 162 -14.01 3.67 -4.23
N ILE A 163 -14.31 4.24 -5.39
CA ILE A 163 -14.70 3.48 -6.60
C ILE A 163 -13.54 2.60 -7.07
N ILE A 164 -12.32 3.14 -7.16
CA ILE A 164 -11.13 2.39 -7.57
C ILE A 164 -10.86 1.25 -6.58
N TYR A 165 -10.98 1.51 -5.28
CA TYR A 165 -10.82 0.53 -4.22
C TYR A 165 -11.78 -0.65 -4.36
N LEU A 166 -13.09 -0.37 -4.48
CA LEU A 166 -14.10 -1.41 -4.65
C LEU A 166 -13.97 -2.17 -5.97
N LYS A 167 -13.61 -1.47 -7.05
CA LYS A 167 -13.35 -2.09 -8.34
C LYS A 167 -12.14 -3.01 -8.30
N GLY A 168 -11.08 -2.63 -7.60
CA GLY A 168 -9.89 -3.47 -7.39
C GLY A 168 -10.24 -4.80 -6.73
N TYR A 169 -11.09 -4.78 -5.70
CA TYR A 169 -11.59 -5.99 -5.07
C TYR A 169 -12.42 -6.85 -6.02
N TYR A 170 -13.36 -6.24 -6.72
CA TYR A 170 -14.19 -6.94 -7.70
C TYR A 170 -13.33 -7.63 -8.77
N ASP A 171 -12.36 -6.92 -9.36
CA ASP A 171 -11.51 -7.45 -10.41
C ASP A 171 -10.60 -8.60 -9.92
N THR A 172 -10.14 -8.54 -8.66
CA THR A 172 -9.31 -9.59 -8.06
C THR A 172 -10.09 -10.89 -7.81
N PHE A 173 -11.35 -10.79 -7.41
CA PHE A 173 -12.12 -11.97 -6.95
C PHE A 173 -13.21 -12.43 -7.91
N LYS A 174 -13.54 -11.70 -8.98
CA LYS A 174 -14.60 -12.08 -9.94
C LYS A 174 -14.44 -13.48 -10.54
N ASN A 175 -13.18 -13.95 -10.71
CA ASN A 175 -12.86 -15.24 -11.31
C ASN A 175 -12.57 -16.35 -10.26
N LYS A 176 -12.59 -16.03 -8.96
CA LYS A 176 -12.17 -16.94 -7.87
C LYS A 176 -13.33 -17.57 -7.08
N GLY A 177 -14.56 -17.38 -7.53
CA GLY A 177 -15.76 -17.93 -6.91
C GLY A 177 -16.62 -16.90 -6.17
N THR A 178 -17.94 -17.07 -6.30
CA THR A 178 -18.93 -16.09 -5.79
C THR A 178 -18.89 -15.94 -4.26
N GLY A 179 -18.65 -17.03 -3.53
CA GLY A 179 -18.58 -16.98 -2.06
C GLY A 179 -17.38 -16.18 -1.56
N LEU A 180 -16.22 -16.38 -2.16
CA LEU A 180 -14.99 -15.65 -1.82
C LEU A 180 -15.12 -14.16 -2.17
N LEU A 181 -15.72 -13.85 -3.31
CA LEU A 181 -15.99 -12.49 -3.73
C LEU A 181 -16.90 -11.76 -2.72
N ILE A 182 -18.00 -12.37 -2.30
CA ILE A 182 -18.92 -11.79 -1.32
C ILE A 182 -18.20 -11.52 0.01
N PHE A 183 -17.44 -12.49 0.51
CA PHE A 183 -16.69 -12.34 1.76
C PHE A 183 -15.74 -11.16 1.72
N TRP A 184 -14.89 -11.07 0.69
CA TRP A 184 -13.91 -10.00 0.56
C TRP A 184 -14.56 -8.64 0.25
N MET A 185 -15.66 -8.59 -0.50
CA MET A 185 -16.42 -7.35 -0.71
C MET A 185 -17.06 -6.85 0.59
N CYS A 186 -17.62 -7.73 1.41
CA CYS A 186 -18.13 -7.36 2.74
C CYS A 186 -17.00 -6.83 3.65
N PHE A 187 -15.83 -7.47 3.61
CA PHE A 187 -14.65 -7.00 4.33
C PHE A 187 -14.20 -5.60 3.88
N ALA A 188 -14.15 -5.36 2.57
CA ALA A 188 -13.83 -4.05 2.02
C ALA A 188 -14.83 -2.96 2.46
N CYS A 189 -16.12 -3.26 2.41
CA CYS A 189 -17.16 -2.35 2.87
C CYS A 189 -17.07 -2.09 4.39
N ALA A 190 -16.76 -3.11 5.19
CA ALA A 190 -16.57 -2.93 6.64
C ALA A 190 -15.39 -2.02 6.94
N LEU A 191 -14.25 -2.15 6.26
CA LEU A 191 -13.10 -1.26 6.41
C LEU A 191 -13.44 0.18 6.04
N LEU A 192 -14.15 0.41 4.94
CA LEU A 192 -14.63 1.74 4.56
C LEU A 192 -15.54 2.33 5.63
N LEU A 193 -16.51 1.55 6.14
CA LEU A 193 -17.41 2.02 7.20
C LEU A 193 -16.66 2.39 8.47
N VAL A 194 -15.62 1.64 8.84
CA VAL A 194 -14.76 1.96 10.00
C VAL A 194 -14.04 3.29 9.76
N ILE A 195 -13.43 3.51 8.59
CA ILE A 195 -12.70 4.75 8.28
C ILE A 195 -13.65 5.95 8.27
N PHE A 196 -14.79 5.85 7.57
CA PHE A 196 -15.78 6.92 7.55
C PHE A 196 -16.41 7.13 8.94
N GLY A 197 -16.66 6.06 9.70
CA GLY A 197 -17.16 6.09 11.06
C GLY A 197 -16.21 6.83 11.99
N ILE A 198 -14.93 6.45 12.04
CA ILE A 198 -13.90 7.13 12.85
C ILE A 198 -13.85 8.61 12.47
N SER A 199 -13.89 8.91 11.17
CA SER A 199 -13.85 10.28 10.67
C SER A 199 -15.08 11.10 11.10
N ILE A 200 -16.26 10.49 11.27
CA ILE A 200 -17.49 11.15 11.76
C ILE A 200 -17.48 11.25 13.29
N PHE A 201 -17.06 10.20 13.99
CA PHE A 201 -17.04 10.15 15.48
C PHE A 201 -16.05 11.13 16.08
N THR A 202 -14.87 11.29 15.48
CA THR A 202 -13.89 12.30 15.90
C THR A 202 -14.46 13.71 15.74
N CYS A 203 -15.44 13.90 14.85
CA CYS A 203 -16.19 15.12 14.67
C CYS A 203 -17.09 15.47 15.87
N ARG A 204 -17.65 14.49 16.54
CA ARG A 204 -18.64 14.69 17.62
C ARG A 204 -18.00 15.08 18.96
N LYS A 205 -16.79 14.58 19.24
CA LYS A 205 -16.10 14.81 20.53
C LYS A 205 -15.56 16.24 20.72
N LYS A 206 -15.42 17.04 19.66
CA LYS A 206 -14.94 18.43 19.73
C LYS A 206 -16.07 19.48 19.82
N LYS A 207 -17.34 19.04 19.81
CA LYS A 207 -18.53 19.90 19.99
C LYS A 207 -19.18 19.81 21.38
N ALA A 208 -18.66 18.97 22.26
CA ALA A 208 -18.98 18.89 23.68
C ALA A 208 -17.81 19.44 24.50
#